data_ee5942d961574041023d211287d78a4a
#
_entry.id   ee5942d961574041023d211287d78a4a
#
_cell.length_a   1.000
_cell.length_b   1.000
_cell.length_c   1.000
_cell.angle_alpha   90.00
_cell.angle_beta   90.00
_cell.angle_gamma   90.00
#
_symmetry.space_group_name_H-M   'P 1'
#
loop_
_entity.id
_entity.type
_entity.pdbx_description
1 polymer ?
#
loop_
_entity_poly.entity_id
_entity_poly.type
_entity_poly.pdbx_seq_one_letter_code
_entity_poly.pdbx_strand_id
1 'polypeptide(L)'
;MLADPNIWPGQQPTPSDWRCRWRLFRNRLLANSEFQRWAAKTPLVRRIASKKAVELHHLTAGFVYTQTLTAVVQSNLLAVLQGRIESTKSVAAMCGLTPRAAYTLLTAAQALKLTEEVSRGFWMVGELGASVLGNPGVADMVRHHAVLYRDLADPLAILRHRDSTGLRDYWSYVPGGNNPDEGHREYSQLMSSSLALISEHILETYPLGDYRTLIDVAGGTGNFARMVKKRYPDIDATVLDLPEVVSEAKRQFPQSDIRFAATDMFRSPLPQDTELFSL
;
A
#
# COMPACT_ATOMS: atom_id res chain seq x y z
N MET A 1 -12.40 -9.36 -15.09
CA MET A 1 -11.64 -9.34 -16.35
C MET A 1 -10.90 -10.66 -16.44
N LEU A 2 -11.37 -11.61 -17.24
CA LEU A 2 -10.64 -12.84 -17.52
C LEU A 2 -9.39 -12.42 -18.30
N ALA A 3 -8.22 -12.70 -17.77
CA ALA A 3 -6.98 -12.47 -18.49
C ALA A 3 -7.07 -13.23 -19.81
N ASP A 4 -6.95 -12.50 -20.92
CA ASP A 4 -6.84 -13.08 -22.25
C ASP A 4 -5.72 -14.12 -22.21
N PRO A 5 -5.98 -15.40 -22.52
CA PRO A 5 -4.95 -16.43 -22.53
C PRO A 5 -3.83 -16.13 -23.55
N ASN A 6 -4.04 -15.17 -24.45
CA ASN A 6 -3.06 -14.70 -25.42
C ASN A 6 -2.16 -13.54 -24.92
N ILE A 7 -2.35 -13.05 -23.68
CA ILE A 7 -1.45 -12.05 -23.06
C ILE A 7 -0.06 -12.64 -22.75
N TRP A 8 0.13 -13.94 -22.80
CA TRP A 8 1.44 -14.55 -22.66
C TRP A 8 2.07 -14.80 -24.03
N PRO A 9 2.65 -13.78 -24.66
CA PRO A 9 3.38 -13.99 -25.89
C PRO A 9 4.72 -14.56 -25.51
N GLY A 10 5.01 -15.69 -25.90
CA GLY A 10 6.36 -16.11 -25.77
C GLY A 10 6.53 -17.38 -26.55
N GLN A 11 7.18 -17.27 -27.68
CA GLN A 11 7.99 -18.37 -28.12
C GLN A 11 8.79 -18.83 -26.90
N GLN A 12 8.63 -20.09 -26.48
CA GLN A 12 9.43 -20.65 -25.41
C GLN A 12 10.90 -20.37 -25.77
N PRO A 13 11.68 -19.73 -24.87
CA PRO A 13 13.06 -19.47 -25.15
C PRO A 13 13.70 -20.85 -25.40
N THR A 14 14.24 -21.02 -26.60
CA THR A 14 14.90 -22.28 -26.95
C THR A 14 16.04 -22.50 -25.96
N PRO A 15 16.23 -23.74 -25.42
CA PRO A 15 17.34 -24.07 -24.52
C PRO A 15 18.73 -23.80 -25.13
N SER A 16 18.80 -23.48 -26.40
CA SER A 16 20.02 -23.15 -27.16
C SER A 16 20.55 -21.74 -26.88
N ASP A 17 19.75 -20.80 -26.34
CA ASP A 17 20.28 -19.49 -25.98
C ASP A 17 21.29 -19.62 -24.82
N TRP A 18 22.51 -19.19 -25.08
CA TRP A 18 23.61 -19.25 -24.11
C TRP A 18 23.27 -18.48 -22.80
N ARG A 19 22.47 -17.42 -22.89
CA ARG A 19 22.01 -16.63 -21.73
C ARG A 19 21.08 -17.47 -20.85
N CYS A 20 20.18 -18.24 -21.45
CA CYS A 20 19.28 -19.14 -20.72
C CYS A 20 20.08 -20.28 -20.08
N ARG A 21 21.01 -20.88 -20.81
CA ARG A 21 21.91 -21.94 -20.28
C ARG A 21 22.74 -21.44 -19.11
N TRP A 22 23.30 -20.24 -19.21
CA TRP A 22 24.06 -19.62 -18.13
C TRP A 22 23.18 -19.37 -16.88
N ARG A 23 21.98 -18.85 -17.06
CA ARG A 23 21.05 -18.60 -15.94
C ARG A 23 20.65 -19.91 -15.26
N LEU A 24 20.36 -20.96 -16.01
CA LEU A 24 20.04 -22.29 -15.48
C LEU A 24 21.24 -22.87 -14.72
N PHE A 25 22.45 -22.81 -15.27
CA PHE A 25 23.67 -23.25 -14.58
C PHE A 25 23.88 -22.47 -13.28
N ARG A 26 23.83 -21.13 -13.33
CA ARG A 26 23.95 -20.29 -12.14
C ARG A 26 22.92 -20.68 -11.08
N ASN A 27 21.65 -20.82 -11.45
CA ASN A 27 20.58 -21.13 -10.50
C ASN A 27 20.75 -22.53 -9.89
N ARG A 28 21.22 -23.53 -10.69
CA ARG A 28 21.58 -24.87 -10.18
C ARG A 28 22.71 -24.79 -9.16
N LEU A 29 23.74 -23.97 -9.45
CA LEU A 29 24.87 -23.78 -8.56
C LEU A 29 24.42 -23.12 -7.24
N LEU A 30 23.61 -22.05 -7.34
CA LEU A 30 23.06 -21.34 -6.17
C LEU A 30 22.11 -22.22 -5.33
N ALA A 31 21.41 -23.17 -5.92
CA ALA A 31 20.55 -24.12 -5.23
C ALA A 31 21.34 -25.25 -4.51
N ASN A 32 22.62 -25.39 -4.78
CA ASN A 32 23.46 -26.43 -4.16
C ASN A 32 23.92 -26.00 -2.77
N SER A 33 23.53 -26.75 -1.72
CA SER A 33 23.86 -26.44 -0.33
C SER A 33 25.35 -26.49 0.00
N GLU A 34 26.14 -27.35 -0.71
CA GLU A 34 27.57 -27.42 -0.52
C GLU A 34 28.27 -26.19 -1.09
N PHE A 35 27.84 -25.77 -2.29
CA PHE A 35 28.29 -24.49 -2.85
C PHE A 35 27.99 -23.31 -1.95
N GLN A 36 26.78 -23.23 -1.38
CA GLN A 36 26.41 -22.16 -0.45
C GLN A 36 27.32 -22.17 0.79
N ARG A 37 27.58 -23.34 1.37
CA ARG A 37 28.52 -23.48 2.52
C ARG A 37 29.94 -23.06 2.17
N TRP A 38 30.43 -23.47 0.99
CA TRP A 38 31.74 -23.08 0.50
C TRP A 38 31.81 -21.55 0.26
N ALA A 39 30.81 -20.97 -0.40
CA ALA A 39 30.73 -19.54 -0.69
C ALA A 39 30.72 -18.69 0.60
N ALA A 40 30.02 -19.13 1.65
CA ALA A 40 29.97 -18.45 2.95
C ALA A 40 31.35 -18.44 3.66
N LYS A 41 32.20 -19.44 3.40
CA LYS A 41 33.56 -19.55 3.99
C LYS A 41 34.64 -18.85 3.17
N THR A 42 34.39 -18.60 1.88
CA THR A 42 35.41 -18.07 0.96
C THR A 42 35.44 -16.55 0.96
N PRO A 43 36.51 -15.87 1.36
CA PRO A 43 36.54 -14.41 1.60
C PRO A 43 36.05 -13.56 0.40
N LEU A 44 36.43 -13.92 -0.83
CA LEU A 44 36.08 -13.18 -2.04
C LEU A 44 34.58 -13.22 -2.35
N VAL A 45 33.93 -14.36 -2.14
CA VAL A 45 32.50 -14.56 -2.46
C VAL A 45 31.57 -14.40 -1.25
N ARG A 46 32.13 -14.40 -0.03
CA ARG A 46 31.36 -14.29 1.24
C ARG A 46 30.47 -13.06 1.28
N ARG A 47 30.93 -11.91 0.78
CA ARG A 47 30.12 -10.69 0.74
C ARG A 47 28.85 -10.87 -0.09
N ILE A 48 28.96 -11.54 -1.25
CA ILE A 48 27.83 -11.82 -2.14
C ILE A 48 26.89 -12.84 -1.48
N ALA A 49 27.45 -13.90 -0.89
CA ALA A 49 26.67 -14.92 -0.18
C ALA A 49 25.92 -14.31 1.02
N SER A 50 26.58 -13.45 1.81
CA SER A 50 25.93 -12.74 2.94
C SER A 50 24.81 -11.82 2.47
N LYS A 51 25.01 -11.06 1.38
CA LYS A 51 23.95 -10.21 0.81
C LYS A 51 22.73 -11.05 0.41
N LYS A 52 22.94 -12.19 -0.25
CA LYS A 52 21.85 -13.10 -0.63
C LYS A 52 21.15 -13.71 0.57
N ALA A 53 21.89 -14.07 1.62
CA ALA A 53 21.31 -14.56 2.87
C ALA A 53 20.44 -13.48 3.55
N VAL A 54 20.89 -12.22 3.57
CA VAL A 54 20.11 -11.09 4.09
C VAL A 54 18.86 -10.85 3.25
N GLU A 55 18.97 -10.85 1.91
CA GLU A 55 17.80 -10.72 1.02
C GLU A 55 16.76 -11.82 1.30
N LEU A 56 17.19 -13.07 1.44
CA LEU A 56 16.32 -14.20 1.75
C LEU A 56 15.70 -14.06 3.15
N HIS A 57 16.48 -13.62 4.14
CA HIS A 57 16.00 -13.35 5.49
C HIS A 57 14.90 -12.29 5.47
N HIS A 58 15.07 -11.18 4.75
CA HIS A 58 14.03 -10.15 4.62
C HIS A 58 12.75 -10.69 3.99
N LEU A 59 12.84 -11.58 2.99
CA LEU A 59 11.66 -12.22 2.41
C LEU A 59 10.93 -13.11 3.44
N THR A 60 11.66 -13.88 4.23
CA THR A 60 11.06 -14.77 5.24
C THR A 60 10.54 -14.01 6.48
N ALA A 61 11.19 -12.90 6.84
CA ALA A 61 10.83 -12.07 7.99
C ALA A 61 9.82 -10.95 7.65
N GLY A 62 9.46 -10.79 6.37
CA GLY A 62 8.60 -9.68 5.91
C GLY A 62 7.30 -9.54 6.68
N PHE A 63 6.65 -10.66 7.03
CA PHE A 63 5.42 -10.66 7.82
C PHE A 63 5.63 -10.10 9.23
N VAL A 64 6.80 -10.32 9.84
CA VAL A 64 7.12 -9.78 11.17
C VAL A 64 7.22 -8.26 11.13
N TYR A 65 7.82 -7.70 10.07
CA TYR A 65 7.95 -6.24 9.92
C TYR A 65 6.58 -5.59 9.79
N THR A 66 5.72 -6.14 8.93
CA THR A 66 4.38 -5.59 8.71
C THR A 66 3.49 -5.76 9.93
N GLN A 67 3.57 -6.88 10.66
CA GLN A 67 2.81 -7.09 11.89
C GLN A 67 3.32 -6.22 13.05
N THR A 68 4.62 -5.94 13.13
CA THR A 68 5.16 -4.97 14.07
C THR A 68 4.59 -3.57 13.81
N LEU A 69 4.59 -3.12 12.54
CA LEU A 69 4.00 -1.84 12.17
C LEU A 69 2.49 -1.80 12.49
N THR A 70 1.78 -2.88 12.24
CA THR A 70 0.36 -3.02 12.58
C THR A 70 0.13 -2.85 14.08
N ALA A 71 0.92 -3.54 14.92
CA ALA A 71 0.82 -3.44 16.37
C ALA A 71 1.15 -2.02 16.88
N VAL A 72 2.15 -1.37 16.29
CA VAL A 72 2.53 0.03 16.60
C VAL A 72 1.39 0.99 16.29
N VAL A 73 0.73 0.84 15.13
CA VAL A 73 -0.40 1.68 14.72
C VAL A 73 -1.63 1.41 15.58
N GLN A 74 -1.98 0.15 15.81
CA GLN A 74 -3.17 -0.23 16.58
C GLN A 74 -3.06 0.16 18.06
N SER A 75 -1.87 0.10 18.65
CA SER A 75 -1.64 0.52 20.03
C SER A 75 -1.47 2.04 20.19
N ASN A 76 -1.52 2.82 19.12
CA ASN A 76 -1.21 4.26 19.11
C ASN A 76 0.17 4.61 19.69
N LEU A 77 1.14 3.68 19.65
CA LEU A 77 2.46 3.82 20.28
C LEU A 77 3.18 5.10 19.87
N LEU A 78 3.16 5.44 18.57
CA LEU A 78 3.85 6.63 18.08
C LEU A 78 3.21 7.93 18.59
N ALA A 79 1.87 7.99 18.69
CA ALA A 79 1.18 9.15 19.24
C ALA A 79 1.52 9.35 20.73
N VAL A 80 1.67 8.25 21.49
CA VAL A 80 2.11 8.28 22.89
C VAL A 80 3.51 8.87 23.05
N LEU A 81 4.42 8.61 22.11
CA LEU A 81 5.80 9.10 22.11
C LEU A 81 5.98 10.44 21.42
N GLN A 82 4.96 10.99 20.78
CA GLN A 82 5.08 12.20 19.97
C GLN A 82 5.49 13.41 20.82
N GLY A 83 6.66 13.99 20.51
CA GLY A 83 7.19 15.18 21.18
C GLY A 83 7.68 14.97 22.62
N ARG A 84 7.86 13.71 23.06
CA ARG A 84 8.28 13.40 24.44
C ARG A 84 9.15 12.15 24.53
N ILE A 85 9.81 12.00 25.66
CA ILE A 85 10.56 10.79 26.02
C ILE A 85 9.80 10.12 27.15
N GLU A 86 9.44 8.84 26.97
CA GLU A 86 8.62 8.08 27.92
C GLU A 86 9.33 6.81 28.39
N SER A 87 9.10 6.43 29.65
CA SER A 87 9.60 5.16 30.15
C SER A 87 8.79 3.98 29.59
N THR A 88 9.40 2.79 29.49
CA THR A 88 8.71 1.55 29.12
C THR A 88 7.43 1.33 29.94
N LYS A 89 7.46 1.65 31.24
CA LYS A 89 6.31 1.50 32.13
C LYS A 89 5.18 2.47 31.79
N SER A 90 5.54 3.73 31.46
CA SER A 90 4.60 4.75 31.05
C SER A 90 3.92 4.39 29.72
N VAL A 91 4.72 3.99 28.73
CA VAL A 91 4.22 3.51 27.42
C VAL A 91 3.28 2.31 27.61
N ALA A 92 3.65 1.35 28.45
CA ALA A 92 2.82 0.18 28.72
C ALA A 92 1.43 0.59 29.23
N ALA A 93 1.37 1.48 30.21
CA ALA A 93 0.13 1.98 30.78
C ALA A 93 -0.74 2.72 29.74
N MET A 94 -0.13 3.61 28.94
CA MET A 94 -0.84 4.40 27.92
C MET A 94 -1.31 3.56 26.73
N CYS A 95 -0.59 2.50 26.36
CA CYS A 95 -0.96 1.60 25.26
C CYS A 95 -1.83 0.41 25.71
N GLY A 96 -2.17 0.28 26.99
CA GLY A 96 -2.93 -0.88 27.53
C GLY A 96 -2.15 -2.19 27.45
N LEU A 97 -0.82 -2.15 27.56
CA LEU A 97 0.08 -3.31 27.45
C LEU A 97 0.71 -3.65 28.80
N THR A 98 1.17 -4.89 28.95
CA THR A 98 2.09 -5.21 30.06
C THR A 98 3.46 -4.58 29.81
N PRO A 99 4.25 -4.26 30.85
CA PRO A 99 5.61 -3.70 30.66
C PRO A 99 6.51 -4.58 29.78
N ARG A 100 6.38 -5.89 29.87
CA ARG A 100 7.12 -6.85 29.03
C ARG A 100 6.68 -6.76 27.57
N ALA A 101 5.38 -6.71 27.30
CA ALA A 101 4.85 -6.57 25.93
C ALA A 101 5.23 -5.24 25.32
N ALA A 102 5.13 -4.14 26.08
CA ALA A 102 5.58 -2.82 25.62
C ALA A 102 7.07 -2.80 25.28
N TYR A 103 7.93 -3.37 26.13
CA TYR A 103 9.36 -3.47 25.85
C TYR A 103 9.63 -4.28 24.57
N THR A 104 8.94 -5.42 24.39
CA THR A 104 9.07 -6.24 23.19
C THR A 104 8.66 -5.46 21.93
N LEU A 105 7.52 -4.75 21.98
CA LEU A 105 7.03 -3.96 20.85
C LEU A 105 7.97 -2.78 20.54
N LEU A 106 8.41 -2.05 21.56
CA LEU A 106 9.34 -0.93 21.44
C LEU A 106 10.67 -1.36 20.80
N THR A 107 11.24 -2.50 21.26
CA THR A 107 12.48 -3.04 20.70
C THR A 107 12.31 -3.52 19.25
N ALA A 108 11.20 -4.18 18.94
CA ALA A 108 10.89 -4.58 17.56
C ALA A 108 10.68 -3.35 16.65
N ALA A 109 9.98 -2.33 17.14
CA ALA A 109 9.76 -1.08 16.45
C ALA A 109 11.07 -0.29 16.23
N GLN A 110 12.01 -0.34 17.19
CA GLN A 110 13.34 0.25 17.04
C GLN A 110 14.13 -0.40 15.90
N ALA A 111 14.06 -1.72 15.76
CA ALA A 111 14.69 -2.41 14.63
C ALA A 111 14.16 -1.93 13.26
N LEU A 112 12.94 -1.40 13.23
CA LEU A 112 12.31 -0.77 12.07
C LEU A 112 12.45 0.76 12.05
N LYS A 113 13.24 1.36 12.93
CA LYS A 113 13.41 2.81 13.08
C LYS A 113 12.12 3.58 13.38
N LEU A 114 11.10 2.90 13.92
CA LEU A 114 9.84 3.53 14.31
C LEU A 114 9.94 4.16 15.69
N THR A 115 10.78 3.60 16.57
CA THR A 115 11.11 4.11 17.90
C THR A 115 12.61 4.16 18.08
N GLU A 116 13.07 4.88 19.11
CA GLU A 116 14.48 4.98 19.50
C GLU A 116 14.60 4.92 21.00
N GLU A 117 15.50 4.07 21.52
CA GLU A 117 15.86 4.04 22.93
C GLU A 117 16.97 5.06 23.19
N VAL A 118 16.65 6.17 23.85
CA VAL A 118 17.60 7.26 24.13
C VAL A 118 18.46 6.99 25.36
N SER A 119 17.91 6.23 26.30
CA SER A 119 18.62 5.66 27.44
C SER A 119 17.86 4.41 27.90
N ARG A 120 18.50 3.57 28.70
CA ARG A 120 17.93 2.27 29.09
C ARG A 120 16.51 2.41 29.64
N GLY A 121 15.54 1.86 28.88
CA GLY A 121 14.12 1.86 29.22
C GLY A 121 13.38 3.19 28.96
N PHE A 122 14.02 4.17 28.28
CA PHE A 122 13.41 5.44 27.88
C PHE A 122 13.42 5.60 26.36
N TRP A 123 12.28 5.92 25.81
CA TRP A 123 11.98 5.82 24.39
C TRP A 123 11.41 7.11 23.82
N MET A 124 11.71 7.36 22.57
CA MET A 124 11.13 8.42 21.77
C MET A 124 10.73 7.89 20.38
N VAL A 125 10.08 8.74 19.59
CA VAL A 125 9.78 8.44 18.19
C VAL A 125 11.07 8.36 17.39
N GLY A 126 11.21 7.29 16.59
CA GLY A 126 12.32 7.14 15.65
C GLY A 126 12.07 7.85 14.31
N GLU A 127 13.07 7.86 13.44
CA GLU A 127 13.06 8.55 12.15
C GLU A 127 11.87 8.17 11.27
N LEU A 128 11.64 6.86 11.05
CA LEU A 128 10.49 6.38 10.26
C LEU A 128 9.17 6.53 11.03
N GLY A 129 9.20 6.45 12.37
CA GLY A 129 8.04 6.72 13.20
C GLY A 129 7.51 8.14 13.03
N ALA A 130 8.42 9.11 12.96
CA ALA A 130 8.07 10.51 12.68
C ALA A 130 7.43 10.67 11.30
N SER A 131 7.95 9.96 10.29
CA SER A 131 7.36 9.95 8.93
C SER A 131 5.95 9.36 8.91
N VAL A 132 5.68 8.29 9.71
CA VAL A 132 4.33 7.72 9.85
C VAL A 132 3.38 8.70 10.53
N LEU A 133 3.82 9.42 11.57
CA LEU A 133 3.02 10.45 12.24
C LEU A 133 2.69 11.63 11.32
N GLY A 134 3.62 12.00 10.45
CA GLY A 134 3.43 13.07 9.48
C GLY A 134 2.52 12.69 8.31
N ASN A 135 2.17 11.40 8.17
CA ASN A 135 1.33 10.89 7.09
C ASN A 135 0.19 10.00 7.62
N PRO A 136 -0.95 10.58 8.03
CA PRO A 136 -2.10 9.83 8.54
C PRO A 136 -2.58 8.72 7.60
N GLY A 137 -2.48 8.91 6.29
CA GLY A 137 -2.87 7.92 5.29
C GLY A 137 -2.09 6.59 5.40
N VAL A 138 -0.84 6.63 5.88
CA VAL A 138 -0.07 5.40 6.16
C VAL A 138 -0.72 4.60 7.29
N ALA A 139 -1.09 5.26 8.38
CA ALA A 139 -1.73 4.61 9.52
C ALA A 139 -3.09 4.00 9.13
N ASP A 140 -3.88 4.73 8.33
CA ASP A 140 -5.18 4.26 7.84
C ASP A 140 -5.03 3.05 6.92
N MET A 141 -4.05 3.08 6.01
CA MET A 141 -3.73 1.94 5.15
C MET A 141 -3.33 0.71 5.97
N VAL A 142 -2.48 0.88 7.00
CA VAL A 142 -2.07 -0.21 7.89
C VAL A 142 -3.28 -0.82 8.62
N ARG A 143 -4.24 0.01 9.07
CA ARG A 143 -5.48 -0.49 9.70
C ARG A 143 -6.32 -1.31 8.71
N HIS A 144 -6.43 -0.84 7.48
CA HIS A 144 -7.15 -1.53 6.41
C HIS A 144 -6.55 -2.91 6.08
N HIS A 145 -5.23 -3.06 6.16
CA HIS A 145 -4.57 -4.34 5.91
C HIS A 145 -5.08 -5.50 6.77
N ALA A 146 -5.80 -5.24 7.87
CA ALA A 146 -6.39 -6.30 8.69
C ALA A 146 -7.38 -7.18 7.90
N VAL A 147 -8.11 -6.62 6.94
CA VAL A 147 -9.00 -7.37 6.03
C VAL A 147 -8.17 -8.22 5.08
N LEU A 148 -7.14 -7.61 4.47
CA LEU A 148 -6.25 -8.28 3.54
C LEU A 148 -5.48 -9.44 4.18
N TYR A 149 -5.02 -9.29 5.42
CA TYR A 149 -4.30 -10.36 6.13
C TYR A 149 -5.15 -11.61 6.38
N ARG A 150 -6.46 -11.45 6.57
CA ARG A 150 -7.36 -12.60 6.69
C ARG A 150 -7.42 -13.40 5.38
N ASP A 151 -7.52 -12.73 4.26
CA ASP A 151 -7.53 -13.36 2.95
C ASP A 151 -6.16 -13.99 2.62
N LEU A 152 -5.08 -13.29 2.90
CA LEU A 152 -3.71 -13.74 2.66
C LEU A 152 -3.24 -14.84 3.62
N ALA A 153 -4.06 -15.26 4.59
CA ALA A 153 -3.75 -16.43 5.42
C ALA A 153 -3.57 -17.71 4.57
N ASP A 154 -4.28 -17.82 3.45
CA ASP A 154 -4.06 -18.84 2.42
C ASP A 154 -4.00 -18.20 1.01
N PRO A 155 -2.84 -17.68 0.61
CA PRO A 155 -2.68 -17.03 -0.69
C PRO A 155 -2.89 -17.96 -1.89
N LEU A 156 -2.68 -19.28 -1.70
CA LEU A 156 -2.94 -20.24 -2.77
C LEU A 156 -4.42 -20.48 -2.98
N ALA A 157 -5.23 -20.44 -1.92
CA ALA A 157 -6.69 -20.51 -2.05
C ALA A 157 -7.21 -19.32 -2.89
N ILE A 158 -6.71 -18.09 -2.64
CA ILE A 158 -7.08 -16.91 -3.44
C ILE A 158 -6.72 -17.09 -4.92
N LEU A 159 -5.54 -17.62 -5.20
CA LEU A 159 -5.09 -17.83 -6.59
C LEU A 159 -5.88 -18.92 -7.31
N ARG A 160 -6.38 -19.93 -6.58
CA ARG A 160 -7.13 -21.06 -7.12
C ARG A 160 -8.63 -20.80 -7.21
N HIS A 161 -9.18 -20.10 -6.21
CA HIS A 161 -10.62 -19.88 -6.02
C HIS A 161 -10.89 -18.37 -5.99
N ARG A 162 -11.10 -17.77 -7.15
CA ARG A 162 -11.26 -16.31 -7.31
C ARG A 162 -12.57 -15.74 -6.72
N ASP A 163 -13.44 -16.56 -6.15
CA ASP A 163 -14.85 -16.20 -5.99
C ASP A 163 -15.28 -15.73 -4.59
N SER A 164 -14.41 -15.83 -3.55
CA SER A 164 -14.77 -15.35 -2.21
C SER A 164 -13.55 -14.87 -1.44
N THR A 165 -13.32 -13.58 -1.44
CA THR A 165 -12.35 -12.94 -0.56
C THR A 165 -13.07 -11.91 0.29
N GLY A 166 -12.68 -11.75 1.56
CA GLY A 166 -13.21 -10.71 2.44
C GLY A 166 -12.98 -9.30 1.89
N LEU A 167 -11.89 -9.14 1.12
CA LEU A 167 -11.61 -7.89 0.40
C LEU A 167 -12.65 -7.61 -0.71
N ARG A 168 -13.11 -8.65 -1.41
CA ARG A 168 -14.17 -8.51 -2.40
C ARG A 168 -15.51 -8.13 -1.76
N ASP A 169 -15.82 -8.74 -0.62
CA ASP A 169 -17.04 -8.42 0.14
C ASP A 169 -16.98 -7.00 0.72
N TYR A 170 -15.80 -6.53 1.04
CA TYR A 170 -15.54 -5.15 1.47
C TYR A 170 -15.75 -4.14 0.32
N TRP A 171 -15.44 -4.51 -0.91
CA TRP A 171 -15.74 -3.73 -2.11
C TRP A 171 -17.15 -4.02 -2.61
N SER A 172 -18.15 -3.56 -1.88
CA SER A 172 -19.57 -3.83 -2.11
C SER A 172 -20.13 -3.31 -3.44
N TYR A 173 -19.40 -2.44 -4.16
CA TYR A 173 -19.75 -2.02 -5.52
C TYR A 173 -19.29 -3.03 -6.59
N VAL A 174 -18.51 -4.04 -6.23
CA VAL A 174 -18.22 -5.15 -7.15
C VAL A 174 -19.45 -6.07 -7.15
N PRO A 175 -20.01 -6.46 -8.32
CA PRO A 175 -21.18 -7.34 -8.39
C PRO A 175 -20.99 -8.58 -7.50
N GLY A 176 -21.84 -8.74 -6.47
CA GLY A 176 -21.79 -9.85 -5.51
C GLY A 176 -21.37 -9.47 -4.08
N GLY A 177 -21.13 -8.21 -3.75
CA GLY A 177 -20.84 -7.74 -2.38
C GLY A 177 -22.13 -7.62 -1.52
N ASN A 178 -22.03 -7.99 -0.24
CA ASN A 178 -23.19 -8.19 0.64
C ASN A 178 -23.63 -7.01 1.52
N ASN A 179 -22.92 -5.85 1.52
CA ASN A 179 -23.30 -4.73 2.40
C ASN A 179 -22.94 -3.36 1.80
N PRO A 180 -23.92 -2.64 1.20
CA PRO A 180 -23.65 -1.44 0.42
C PRO A 180 -23.24 -0.18 1.20
N ASP A 181 -23.71 0.04 2.42
CA ASP A 181 -23.68 1.38 3.02
C ASP A 181 -22.49 1.70 3.95
N GLU A 182 -22.01 0.76 4.75
CA GLU A 182 -20.89 1.02 5.69
C GLU A 182 -19.52 0.84 5.03
N GLY A 183 -19.34 -0.20 4.24
CA GLY A 183 -18.07 -0.49 3.57
C GLY A 183 -17.65 0.58 2.57
N HIS A 184 -18.60 1.21 1.87
CA HIS A 184 -18.33 2.29 0.92
C HIS A 184 -17.76 3.55 1.59
N ARG A 185 -18.27 3.93 2.76
CA ARG A 185 -17.80 5.12 3.46
C ARG A 185 -16.39 4.95 4.00
N GLU A 186 -16.13 3.83 4.66
CA GLU A 186 -14.81 3.51 5.21
C GLU A 186 -13.75 3.41 4.11
N TYR A 187 -14.08 2.74 3.00
CA TYR A 187 -13.18 2.62 1.86
C TYR A 187 -12.91 3.97 1.20
N SER A 188 -13.95 4.76 0.92
CA SER A 188 -13.80 6.10 0.33
C SER A 188 -12.98 7.03 1.22
N GLN A 189 -13.17 6.97 2.54
CA GLN A 189 -12.39 7.74 3.49
C GLN A 189 -10.93 7.30 3.55
N LEU A 190 -10.68 5.99 3.53
CA LEU A 190 -9.34 5.41 3.48
C LEU A 190 -8.61 5.83 2.20
N MET A 191 -9.27 5.68 1.04
CA MET A 191 -8.69 6.09 -0.25
C MET A 191 -8.41 7.58 -0.27
N SER A 192 -9.33 8.39 0.25
CA SER A 192 -9.16 9.84 0.35
C SER A 192 -7.93 10.23 1.17
N SER A 193 -7.71 9.61 2.32
CA SER A 193 -6.59 9.93 3.20
C SER A 193 -5.25 9.40 2.66
N SER A 194 -5.24 8.22 2.06
CA SER A 194 -4.02 7.59 1.53
C SER A 194 -3.53 8.21 0.22
N LEU A 195 -4.47 8.69 -0.61
CA LEU A 195 -4.16 9.28 -1.92
C LEU A 195 -3.68 10.72 -1.85
N ALA A 196 -3.91 11.44 -0.75
CA ALA A 196 -3.57 12.87 -0.66
C ALA A 196 -2.09 13.13 -0.96
N LEU A 197 -1.18 12.38 -0.32
CA LEU A 197 0.26 12.53 -0.52
C LEU A 197 0.70 12.12 -1.95
N ILE A 198 0.11 11.06 -2.49
CA ILE A 198 0.39 10.60 -3.86
C ILE A 198 -0.06 11.67 -4.85
N SER A 199 -1.24 12.24 -4.64
CA SER A 199 -1.80 13.31 -5.48
C SER A 199 -0.92 14.55 -5.46
N GLU A 200 -0.39 14.95 -4.29
CA GLU A 200 0.57 16.05 -4.18
C GLU A 200 1.83 15.78 -5.01
N HIS A 201 2.43 14.60 -4.87
CA HIS A 201 3.62 14.23 -5.65
C HIS A 201 3.35 14.19 -7.17
N ILE A 202 2.17 13.73 -7.58
CA ILE A 202 1.75 13.76 -9.00
C ILE A 202 1.72 15.21 -9.48
N LEU A 203 1.05 16.11 -8.74
CA LEU A 203 0.90 17.51 -9.11
C LEU A 203 2.24 18.30 -9.06
N GLU A 204 3.19 17.85 -8.25
CA GLU A 204 4.54 18.43 -8.23
C GLU A 204 5.38 17.94 -9.42
N THR A 205 5.21 16.69 -9.83
CA THR A 205 6.02 16.05 -10.86
C THR A 205 5.49 16.34 -12.27
N TYR A 206 4.18 16.40 -12.42
CA TYR A 206 3.50 16.61 -13.69
C TYR A 206 2.75 17.95 -13.69
N PRO A 207 3.28 19.01 -14.32
CA PRO A 207 2.56 20.27 -14.44
C PRO A 207 1.36 20.09 -15.38
N LEU A 208 0.17 20.44 -14.89
CA LEU A 208 -1.08 20.29 -15.65
C LEU A 208 -1.58 21.63 -16.25
N GLY A 209 -0.82 22.71 -16.13
CA GLY A 209 -1.25 24.06 -16.52
C GLY A 209 -1.57 24.26 -18.00
N ASP A 210 -1.08 23.39 -18.87
CA ASP A 210 -1.30 23.46 -20.32
C ASP A 210 -2.62 22.79 -20.75
N TYR A 211 -3.28 22.04 -19.85
CA TYR A 211 -4.52 21.33 -20.12
C TYR A 211 -5.74 22.16 -19.69
N ARG A 212 -6.85 22.02 -20.44
CA ARG A 212 -8.12 22.70 -20.16
C ARG A 212 -9.18 21.77 -19.59
N THR A 213 -9.07 20.48 -19.87
CA THR A 213 -10.06 19.49 -19.43
C THR A 213 -9.39 18.29 -18.79
N LEU A 214 -9.96 17.83 -17.67
CA LEU A 214 -9.55 16.62 -16.96
C LEU A 214 -10.76 15.72 -16.75
N ILE A 215 -10.62 14.46 -17.07
CA ILE A 215 -11.54 13.40 -16.61
C ILE A 215 -10.83 12.48 -15.65
N ASP A 216 -11.31 12.44 -14.41
CA ASP A 216 -10.84 11.57 -13.33
C ASP A 216 -11.72 10.32 -13.31
N VAL A 217 -11.23 9.24 -13.90
CA VAL A 217 -11.95 7.97 -14.08
C VAL A 217 -11.84 7.14 -12.82
N ALA A 218 -12.96 6.67 -12.28
CA ALA A 218 -13.07 6.04 -10.97
C ALA A 218 -12.55 6.94 -9.84
N GLY A 219 -12.74 8.27 -9.99
CA GLY A 219 -12.17 9.29 -9.09
C GLY A 219 -12.85 9.39 -7.72
N GLY A 220 -13.78 8.47 -7.41
CA GLY A 220 -14.43 8.40 -6.11
C GLY A 220 -15.21 9.67 -5.77
N THR A 221 -14.96 10.21 -4.59
CA THR A 221 -15.54 11.49 -4.16
C THR A 221 -14.83 12.73 -4.76
N GLY A 222 -13.90 12.54 -5.71
CA GLY A 222 -13.24 13.60 -6.45
C GLY A 222 -12.09 14.29 -5.71
N ASN A 223 -11.38 13.60 -4.84
CA ASN A 223 -10.29 14.20 -4.08
C ASN A 223 -9.15 14.70 -4.98
N PHE A 224 -8.71 13.88 -5.93
CA PHE A 224 -7.67 14.28 -6.88
C PHE A 224 -8.14 15.45 -7.75
N ALA A 225 -9.32 15.34 -8.33
CA ALA A 225 -9.90 16.40 -9.15
C ALA A 225 -10.01 17.75 -8.39
N ARG A 226 -10.38 17.73 -7.07
CA ARG A 226 -10.38 18.94 -6.24
C ARG A 226 -8.97 19.51 -6.01
N MET A 227 -7.96 18.66 -5.81
CA MET A 227 -6.57 19.12 -5.68
C MET A 227 -6.06 19.74 -6.98
N VAL A 228 -6.40 19.13 -8.14
CA VAL A 228 -6.11 19.71 -9.45
C VAL A 228 -6.80 21.07 -9.59
N LYS A 229 -8.08 21.16 -9.30
CA LYS A 229 -8.87 22.40 -9.41
C LYS A 229 -8.34 23.52 -8.51
N LYS A 230 -7.92 23.17 -7.28
CA LYS A 230 -7.29 24.12 -6.35
C LYS A 230 -5.97 24.69 -6.89
N ARG A 231 -5.17 23.88 -7.57
CA ARG A 231 -3.86 24.30 -8.11
C ARG A 231 -3.97 24.93 -9.50
N TYR A 232 -4.92 24.46 -10.30
CA TYR A 232 -5.19 24.88 -11.67
C TYR A 232 -6.68 25.23 -11.84
N PRO A 233 -7.12 26.44 -11.41
CA PRO A 233 -8.54 26.80 -11.39
C PRO A 233 -9.22 26.78 -12.76
N ASP A 234 -8.44 26.96 -13.83
CA ASP A 234 -8.95 27.04 -15.21
C ASP A 234 -9.23 25.67 -15.82
N ILE A 235 -8.79 24.58 -15.19
CA ILE A 235 -9.06 23.22 -15.66
C ILE A 235 -10.52 22.86 -15.34
N ASP A 236 -11.25 22.45 -16.35
CA ASP A 236 -12.59 21.90 -16.22
C ASP A 236 -12.51 20.42 -15.85
N ALA A 237 -12.74 20.10 -14.57
CA ALA A 237 -12.57 18.77 -14.01
C ALA A 237 -13.91 18.04 -13.90
N THR A 238 -13.96 16.81 -14.42
CA THR A 238 -15.10 15.90 -14.35
C THR A 238 -14.65 14.57 -13.72
N VAL A 239 -15.37 14.12 -12.70
CA VAL A 239 -15.19 12.80 -12.09
C VAL A 239 -16.21 11.84 -12.72
N LEU A 240 -15.73 10.71 -13.22
CA LEU A 240 -16.55 9.60 -13.67
C LEU A 240 -16.47 8.47 -12.65
N ASP A 241 -17.61 8.04 -12.12
CA ASP A 241 -17.67 6.90 -11.21
C ASP A 241 -19.06 6.25 -11.26
N LEU A 242 -19.24 5.15 -10.53
CA LEU A 242 -20.51 4.45 -10.44
C LEU A 242 -21.62 5.35 -9.86
N PRO A 243 -22.89 5.13 -10.21
CA PRO A 243 -24.02 5.98 -9.79
C PRO A 243 -24.09 6.20 -8.27
N GLU A 244 -23.80 5.17 -7.48
CA GLU A 244 -23.84 5.20 -6.02
C GLU A 244 -22.75 6.10 -5.47
N VAL A 245 -21.52 6.01 -6.03
CA VAL A 245 -20.37 6.81 -5.64
C VAL A 245 -20.59 8.28 -5.99
N VAL A 246 -21.10 8.56 -7.18
CA VAL A 246 -21.46 9.92 -7.65
C VAL A 246 -22.55 10.53 -6.76
N SER A 247 -23.54 9.75 -6.36
CA SER A 247 -24.61 10.19 -5.45
C SER A 247 -24.05 10.58 -4.08
N GLU A 248 -23.13 9.78 -3.53
CA GLU A 248 -22.41 10.07 -2.29
C GLU A 248 -21.54 11.33 -2.41
N ALA A 249 -20.77 11.45 -3.49
CA ALA A 249 -19.90 12.60 -3.75
C ALA A 249 -20.70 13.91 -3.80
N LYS A 250 -21.84 13.93 -4.50
CA LYS A 250 -22.76 15.09 -4.57
C LYS A 250 -23.38 15.44 -3.21
N ARG A 251 -23.63 14.42 -2.38
CA ARG A 251 -24.15 14.64 -1.02
C ARG A 251 -23.10 15.26 -0.10
N GLN A 252 -21.86 14.77 -0.19
CA GLN A 252 -20.75 15.28 0.63
C GLN A 252 -20.29 16.69 0.20
N PHE A 253 -20.33 16.97 -1.10
CA PHE A 253 -19.81 18.21 -1.68
C PHE A 253 -20.84 18.89 -2.59
N PRO A 254 -21.97 19.37 -2.05
CA PRO A 254 -23.10 19.90 -2.85
C PRO A 254 -22.75 21.20 -3.61
N GLN A 255 -21.69 21.90 -3.19
CA GLN A 255 -21.23 23.15 -3.82
C GLN A 255 -19.87 22.96 -4.53
N SER A 256 -19.56 21.74 -4.98
CA SER A 256 -18.33 21.47 -5.67
C SER A 256 -18.30 22.13 -7.05
N ASP A 257 -17.18 22.74 -7.40
CA ASP A 257 -16.89 23.27 -8.75
C ASP A 257 -16.43 22.17 -9.74
N ILE A 258 -16.49 20.90 -9.30
CA ILE A 258 -16.19 19.72 -10.09
C ILE A 258 -17.49 19.10 -10.59
N ARG A 259 -17.50 18.68 -11.84
CA ARG A 259 -18.61 17.89 -12.39
C ARG A 259 -18.50 16.43 -11.96
N PHE A 260 -19.63 15.82 -11.65
CA PHE A 260 -19.76 14.39 -11.37
C PHE A 260 -20.70 13.75 -12.38
N ALA A 261 -20.22 12.77 -13.12
CA ALA A 261 -21.01 12.02 -14.10
C ALA A 261 -21.01 10.53 -13.75
N ALA A 262 -22.20 9.97 -13.63
CA ALA A 262 -22.39 8.55 -13.33
C ALA A 262 -22.13 7.71 -14.59
N THR A 263 -21.16 6.80 -14.54
CA THR A 263 -20.87 5.89 -15.64
C THR A 263 -20.21 4.61 -15.12
N ASP A 264 -20.46 3.51 -15.83
CA ASP A 264 -19.71 2.27 -15.67
C ASP A 264 -18.65 2.21 -16.78
N MET A 265 -17.38 2.45 -16.42
CA MET A 265 -16.27 2.51 -17.40
C MET A 265 -16.03 1.18 -18.13
N PHE A 266 -16.56 0.07 -17.63
CA PHE A 266 -16.46 -1.24 -18.28
C PHE A 266 -17.58 -1.49 -19.30
N ARG A 267 -18.66 -0.70 -19.23
CA ARG A 267 -19.85 -0.87 -20.08
C ARG A 267 -20.13 0.31 -20.99
N SER A 268 -19.56 1.45 -20.67
CA SER A 268 -19.79 2.69 -21.44
C SER A 268 -18.47 3.22 -22.00
N PRO A 269 -18.47 3.75 -23.23
CA PRO A 269 -17.28 4.40 -23.77
C PRO A 269 -16.94 5.65 -22.93
N LEU A 270 -15.65 5.90 -22.74
CA LEU A 270 -15.19 7.15 -22.13
C LEU A 270 -15.41 8.32 -23.10
N PRO A 271 -15.69 9.53 -22.58
CA PRO A 271 -15.76 10.73 -23.41
C PRO A 271 -14.47 10.93 -24.20
N GLN A 272 -14.58 11.30 -25.48
CA GLN A 272 -13.41 11.48 -26.35
C GLN A 272 -12.88 12.92 -26.39
N ASP A 273 -13.68 13.89 -25.93
CA ASP A 273 -13.37 15.32 -25.98
C ASP A 273 -12.68 15.79 -24.69
N THR A 274 -11.64 15.08 -24.26
CA THR A 274 -10.84 15.51 -23.12
C THR A 274 -9.35 15.44 -23.42
N GLU A 275 -8.60 16.37 -22.84
CA GLU A 275 -7.16 16.47 -23.05
C GLU A 275 -6.37 15.60 -22.06
N LEU A 276 -6.94 15.34 -20.88
CA LEU A 276 -6.27 14.59 -19.82
C LEU A 276 -7.21 13.60 -19.13
N PHE A 277 -6.72 12.38 -18.95
CA PHE A 277 -7.34 11.36 -18.12
C PHE A 277 -6.45 11.03 -16.91
N SER A 278 -7.07 10.91 -15.73
CA SER A 278 -6.49 10.22 -14.55
C SER A 278 -7.28 8.97 -14.23
N LEU A 279 -6.62 7.99 -13.61
CA LEU A 279 -7.21 6.71 -13.21
C LEU A 279 -6.61 6.27 -11.87
#